data_4f53c7c7d1447d0e1d56ea24c49e7763
#
_entry.id   4f53c7c7d1447d0e1d56ea24c49e7763
#
_cell.length_a   1.000
_cell.length_b   1.000
_cell.length_c   1.000
_cell.angle_alpha   90.00
_cell.angle_beta   90.00
_cell.angle_gamma   90.00
#
_symmetry.space_group_name_H-M   'P 1'
#
loop_
_entity.id
_entity.type
_entity.pdbx_description
1 polymer ?
#
loop_
_entity_poly.entity_id
_entity_poly.type
_entity_poly.pdbx_seq_one_letter_code
_entity_poly.pdbx_strand_id
1 'polypeptide(L)'
;MNRLLFEKTGEAVYISHLDLMRIFQRAFRRADIMIWHSQGFSPRAYVSIAMPLSVGASSRCEILDFEVEDGSVDLRTLPQKLNRTLPAGVRVLRAYESDRKIKHLKYLRAAVRLEYDGGVPDGAQAAIAALFSEEHVLVHKRTKRGETDLDIQPLIEALELCRVSAQELELRCTVTALDPALNPQLLVTAIETHLPRYAPDFSTVHREEVLDADGNVFR
;
A
#
# COMPACT_ATOMS: atom_id res chain seq x y z
N MET A 1 16.09 -10.70 11.02
CA MET A 1 14.83 -10.01 11.37
C MET A 1 13.68 -10.85 10.87
N ASN A 2 12.69 -11.10 11.72
CA ASN A 2 11.50 -11.84 11.30
C ASN A 2 10.54 -10.93 10.56
N ARG A 3 9.92 -11.45 9.50
CA ARG A 3 9.06 -10.68 8.59
C ARG A 3 7.78 -11.44 8.26
N LEU A 4 6.67 -10.72 8.21
CA LEU A 4 5.41 -11.20 7.67
C LEU A 4 5.13 -10.55 6.32
N LEU A 5 4.66 -11.36 5.37
CA LEU A 5 3.89 -10.89 4.22
C LEU A 5 2.42 -11.05 4.57
N PHE A 6 1.61 -9.99 4.42
CA PHE A 6 0.19 -10.05 4.72
C PHE A 6 -0.65 -9.27 3.70
N GLU A 7 -1.92 -9.57 3.68
CA GLU A 7 -2.92 -8.88 2.87
C GLU A 7 -3.93 -8.12 3.75
N LYS A 8 -4.49 -7.06 3.19
CA LYS A 8 -5.58 -6.27 3.77
C LYS A 8 -6.63 -6.03 2.69
N THR A 9 -7.80 -6.66 2.82
CA THR A 9 -8.83 -6.71 1.79
C THR A 9 -10.23 -6.61 2.40
N GLY A 10 -11.26 -6.56 1.56
CA GLY A 10 -12.66 -6.49 2.00
C GLY A 10 -12.90 -5.32 2.96
N GLU A 11 -13.70 -5.51 3.99
CA GLU A 11 -14.03 -4.46 4.98
C GLU A 11 -12.81 -3.97 5.78
N ALA A 12 -11.74 -4.77 5.86
CA ALA A 12 -10.52 -4.35 6.54
C ALA A 12 -9.82 -3.15 5.87
N VAL A 13 -10.16 -2.79 4.62
CA VAL A 13 -9.62 -1.61 3.94
C VAL A 13 -9.86 -0.32 4.74
N TYR A 14 -10.91 -0.27 5.55
CA TYR A 14 -11.25 0.88 6.39
C TYR A 14 -10.46 0.95 7.72
N ILE A 15 -9.67 -0.07 8.04
CA ILE A 15 -8.80 -0.07 9.23
C ILE A 15 -7.65 0.91 9.00
N SER A 16 -7.45 1.83 9.94
CA SER A 16 -6.32 2.78 9.88
C SER A 16 -4.98 2.08 10.09
N HIS A 17 -3.89 2.71 9.63
CA HIS A 17 -2.53 2.18 9.85
C HIS A 17 -2.21 1.95 11.34
N LEU A 18 -2.58 2.88 12.21
CA LEU A 18 -2.34 2.76 13.66
C LEU A 18 -3.15 1.62 14.28
N ASP A 19 -4.40 1.44 13.85
CA ASP A 19 -5.22 0.34 14.35
C ASP A 19 -4.75 -1.01 13.81
N LEU A 20 -4.27 -1.06 12.57
CA LEU A 20 -3.65 -2.26 12.01
C LEU A 20 -2.42 -2.69 12.83
N MET A 21 -1.56 -1.75 13.21
CA MET A 21 -0.43 -2.01 14.13
C MET A 21 -0.91 -2.59 15.46
N ARG A 22 -1.95 -2.00 16.07
CA ARG A 22 -2.53 -2.49 17.33
C ARG A 22 -3.17 -3.88 17.17
N ILE A 23 -3.81 -4.15 16.03
CA ILE A 23 -4.37 -5.46 15.71
C ILE A 23 -3.27 -6.52 15.69
N PHE A 24 -2.15 -6.28 15.01
CA PHE A 24 -1.03 -7.21 15.00
C PHE A 24 -0.43 -7.41 16.38
N GLN A 25 -0.19 -6.37 17.16
CA GLN A 25 0.31 -6.49 18.55
C GLN A 25 -0.61 -7.37 19.41
N ARG A 26 -1.93 -7.21 19.29
CA ARG A 26 -2.91 -8.05 19.99
C ARG A 26 -2.97 -9.47 19.43
N ALA A 27 -2.81 -9.64 18.10
CA ALA A 27 -2.82 -10.95 17.46
C ALA A 27 -1.64 -11.81 17.91
N PHE A 28 -0.44 -11.26 17.97
CA PHE A 28 0.73 -11.94 18.51
C PHE A 28 0.50 -12.38 19.95
N ARG A 29 0.00 -11.48 20.80
CA ARG A 29 -0.30 -11.80 22.22
C ARG A 29 -1.33 -12.93 22.36
N ARG A 30 -2.40 -12.92 21.55
CA ARG A 30 -3.43 -13.97 21.57
C ARG A 30 -2.93 -15.31 21.03
N ALA A 31 -1.89 -15.28 20.20
CA ALA A 31 -1.23 -16.48 19.67
C ALA A 31 -0.12 -17.00 20.57
N ASP A 32 0.02 -16.46 21.80
CA ASP A 32 1.08 -16.77 22.77
C ASP A 32 2.50 -16.60 22.20
N ILE A 33 2.68 -15.53 21.40
CA ILE A 33 3.97 -15.18 20.83
C ILE A 33 4.47 -13.91 21.51
N MET A 34 5.57 -14.06 22.25
CA MET A 34 6.20 -12.96 22.96
C MET A 34 7.05 -12.14 22.01
N ILE A 35 6.55 -10.96 21.67
CA ILE A 35 7.29 -9.98 20.86
C ILE A 35 8.20 -9.17 21.75
N TRP A 36 9.42 -8.90 21.30
CA TRP A 36 10.34 -7.99 21.93
C TRP A 36 9.71 -6.61 22.14
N HIS A 37 9.90 -6.04 23.34
CA HIS A 37 9.39 -4.74 23.71
C HIS A 37 10.52 -3.71 23.75
N SER A 38 10.23 -2.51 23.22
CA SER A 38 11.17 -1.38 23.33
C SER A 38 11.45 -1.04 24.80
N GLN A 39 12.69 -0.65 25.08
CA GLN A 39 13.10 -0.21 26.41
C GLN A 39 12.64 1.23 26.66
N GLY A 40 12.22 1.56 27.88
CA GLY A 40 11.85 2.91 28.30
C GLY A 40 10.60 2.97 29.18
N PHE A 41 10.11 4.18 29.45
CA PHE A 41 8.96 4.43 30.33
C PHE A 41 7.61 3.85 29.83
N SER A 42 7.50 3.56 28.55
CA SER A 42 6.29 2.99 27.95
C SER A 42 6.68 1.93 26.93
N PRO A 43 7.03 0.71 27.40
CA PRO A 43 7.42 -0.38 26.52
C PRO A 43 6.34 -0.71 25.50
N ARG A 44 6.72 -0.86 24.23
CA ARG A 44 5.80 -1.23 23.15
C ARG A 44 6.34 -2.44 22.42
N ALA A 45 5.45 -3.37 22.12
CA ALA A 45 5.76 -4.51 21.26
C ALA A 45 6.28 -4.01 19.91
N TYR A 46 7.47 -4.47 19.49
CA TYR A 46 8.09 -4.05 18.24
C TYR A 46 7.44 -4.74 17.05
N VAL A 47 6.60 -4.01 16.38
CA VAL A 47 6.05 -4.35 15.06
C VAL A 47 6.18 -3.11 14.16
N SER A 48 6.67 -3.30 12.95
CA SER A 48 6.89 -2.21 12.00
C SER A 48 6.36 -2.59 10.63
N ILE A 49 5.34 -1.87 10.15
CA ILE A 49 4.84 -2.03 8.78
C ILE A 49 5.67 -1.16 7.85
N ALA A 50 6.21 -1.74 6.78
CA ALA A 50 7.17 -1.11 5.88
C ALA A 50 6.65 0.19 5.24
N MET A 51 5.37 0.20 4.86
CA MET A 51 4.73 1.36 4.22
C MET A 51 3.36 1.61 4.85
N PRO A 52 3.02 2.87 5.19
CA PRO A 52 1.66 3.18 5.61
C PRO A 52 0.66 2.83 4.51
N LEU A 53 -0.41 2.09 4.86
CA LEU A 53 -1.51 1.80 3.95
C LEU A 53 -2.68 2.73 4.27
N SER A 54 -3.11 3.50 3.28
CA SER A 54 -4.21 4.44 3.42
C SER A 54 -5.52 3.72 3.73
N VAL A 55 -6.42 4.40 4.44
CA VAL A 55 -7.81 3.94 4.60
C VAL A 55 -8.47 3.92 3.23
N GLY A 56 -9.25 2.87 2.95
CA GLY A 56 -9.86 2.63 1.64
C GLY A 56 -9.00 1.85 0.65
N ALA A 57 -7.67 1.80 0.87
CA ALA A 57 -6.79 1.01 0.02
C ALA A 57 -6.70 -0.45 0.46
N SER A 58 -6.75 -1.36 -0.51
CA SER A 58 -6.49 -2.80 -0.34
C SER A 58 -5.05 -3.14 -0.73
N SER A 59 -4.56 -4.28 -0.23
CA SER A 59 -3.21 -4.76 -0.54
C SER A 59 -3.09 -6.27 -0.35
N ARG A 60 -2.21 -6.90 -1.14
CA ARG A 60 -1.77 -8.29 -0.94
C ARG A 60 -0.26 -8.44 -0.72
N CYS A 61 0.45 -7.32 -0.53
CA CYS A 61 1.91 -7.30 -0.51
C CYS A 61 2.50 -6.52 0.69
N GLU A 62 1.73 -6.36 1.76
CA GLU A 62 2.20 -5.62 2.93
C GLU A 62 3.25 -6.41 3.70
N ILE A 63 4.29 -5.69 4.14
CA ILE A 63 5.40 -6.23 4.91
C ILE A 63 5.35 -5.69 6.33
N LEU A 64 5.44 -6.60 7.32
CA LEU A 64 5.56 -6.26 8.72
C LEU A 64 6.81 -6.94 9.29
N ASP A 65 7.73 -6.15 9.84
CA ASP A 65 8.89 -6.62 10.57
C ASP A 65 8.58 -6.71 12.07
N PHE A 66 9.07 -7.77 12.73
CA PHE A 66 8.89 -8.00 14.16
C PHE A 66 10.09 -8.75 14.76
N GLU A 67 10.25 -8.65 16.07
CA GLU A 67 11.25 -9.40 16.83
C GLU A 67 10.55 -10.18 17.95
N VAL A 68 11.07 -11.37 18.28
CA VAL A 68 10.59 -12.22 19.38
C VAL A 68 11.60 -12.23 20.52
N GLU A 69 11.12 -12.31 21.78
CA GLU A 69 11.99 -12.29 22.95
C GLU A 69 12.90 -13.53 23.03
N ASP A 70 12.37 -14.71 22.71
CA ASP A 70 13.04 -15.99 22.93
C ASP A 70 13.67 -16.63 21.69
N GLY A 71 13.64 -15.99 20.54
CA GLY A 71 14.27 -16.48 19.29
C GLY A 71 13.70 -17.76 18.69
N SER A 72 12.67 -18.38 19.29
CA SER A 72 12.23 -19.75 19.02
C SER A 72 10.83 -19.89 18.36
N VAL A 73 10.41 -18.93 17.55
CA VAL A 73 9.12 -19.04 16.84
C VAL A 73 9.29 -19.84 15.54
N ASP A 74 8.56 -20.93 15.39
CA ASP A 74 8.46 -21.63 14.11
C ASP A 74 7.67 -20.77 13.09
N LEU A 75 8.40 -20.11 12.22
CA LEU A 75 7.84 -19.22 11.19
C LEU A 75 6.93 -19.96 10.22
N ARG A 76 7.07 -21.28 10.05
CA ARG A 76 6.20 -22.06 9.14
C ARG A 76 4.78 -22.18 9.68
N THR A 77 4.60 -22.26 10.99
CA THR A 77 3.29 -22.38 11.65
C THR A 77 2.69 -21.04 12.04
N LEU A 78 3.51 -19.97 12.05
CA LEU A 78 3.12 -18.64 12.50
C LEU A 78 1.93 -18.04 11.72
N PRO A 79 1.85 -18.14 10.38
CA PRO A 79 0.68 -17.64 9.64
C PRO A 79 -0.63 -18.26 10.12
N GLN A 80 -0.65 -19.58 10.34
CA GLN A 80 -1.85 -20.27 10.80
C GLN A 80 -2.26 -19.82 12.21
N LYS A 81 -1.29 -19.64 13.13
CA LYS A 81 -1.54 -19.18 14.49
C LYS A 81 -2.11 -17.76 14.49
N LEU A 82 -1.50 -16.82 13.75
CA LEU A 82 -1.94 -15.43 13.68
C LEU A 82 -3.31 -15.30 13.00
N ASN A 83 -3.55 -16.01 11.92
CA ASN A 83 -4.81 -15.93 11.16
C ASN A 83 -6.04 -16.39 11.97
N ARG A 84 -5.86 -17.16 13.05
CA ARG A 84 -6.95 -17.49 14.00
C ARG A 84 -7.35 -16.33 14.89
N THR A 85 -6.51 -15.30 15.00
CA THR A 85 -6.68 -14.17 15.93
C THR A 85 -6.88 -12.83 15.22
N LEU A 86 -6.60 -12.79 13.92
CA LEU A 86 -6.77 -11.61 13.06
C LEU A 86 -8.24 -11.44 12.63
N PRO A 87 -8.71 -10.21 12.42
CA PRO A 87 -10.05 -9.96 11.89
C PRO A 87 -10.15 -10.37 10.42
N ALA A 88 -11.38 -10.60 9.95
CA ALA A 88 -11.66 -10.83 8.55
C ALA A 88 -11.06 -9.71 7.68
N GLY A 89 -10.50 -10.09 6.52
CA GLY A 89 -9.85 -9.16 5.60
C GLY A 89 -8.39 -8.79 5.94
N VAL A 90 -7.86 -9.19 7.11
CA VAL A 90 -6.42 -9.14 7.41
C VAL A 90 -5.89 -10.55 7.52
N ARG A 91 -4.95 -10.94 6.65
CA ARG A 91 -4.44 -12.30 6.60
C ARG A 91 -2.94 -12.33 6.38
N VAL A 92 -2.22 -13.05 7.23
CA VAL A 92 -0.80 -13.37 7.04
C VAL A 92 -0.69 -14.47 5.99
N LEU A 93 0.04 -14.18 4.93
CA LEU A 93 0.28 -15.10 3.79
C LEU A 93 1.54 -15.94 4.04
N ARG A 94 2.57 -15.32 4.60
CA ARG A 94 3.87 -15.95 4.83
C ARG A 94 4.59 -15.30 6.01
N ALA A 95 5.36 -16.10 6.75
CA ALA A 95 6.36 -15.64 7.71
C ALA A 95 7.73 -16.19 7.32
N TYR A 96 8.78 -15.37 7.41
CA TYR A 96 10.13 -15.73 6.98
C TYR A 96 11.17 -14.83 7.64
N GLU A 97 12.42 -15.27 7.63
CA GLU A 97 13.56 -14.44 8.00
C GLU A 97 14.02 -13.64 6.77
N SER A 98 14.41 -12.39 7.00
CA SER A 98 14.98 -11.53 5.98
C SER A 98 16.15 -10.73 6.54
N ASP A 99 17.22 -10.65 5.80
CA ASP A 99 18.37 -9.77 6.01
C ASP A 99 18.22 -8.45 5.21
N ARG A 100 17.28 -8.40 4.28
CA ARG A 100 17.05 -7.22 3.43
C ARG A 100 16.36 -6.11 4.22
N LYS A 101 17.08 -4.99 4.39
CA LYS A 101 16.53 -3.79 5.06
C LYS A 101 15.45 -3.14 4.20
N ILE A 102 14.38 -2.64 4.84
CA ILE A 102 13.26 -1.96 4.16
C ILE A 102 13.70 -0.82 3.24
N LYS A 103 14.81 -0.14 3.54
CA LYS A 103 15.37 0.91 2.67
C LYS A 103 15.71 0.46 1.24
N HIS A 104 15.83 -0.85 0.99
CA HIS A 104 16.06 -1.41 -0.35
C HIS A 104 14.75 -1.70 -1.11
N LEU A 105 13.60 -1.53 -0.48
CA LEU A 105 12.31 -1.48 -1.16
C LEU A 105 12.25 -0.16 -1.94
N LYS A 106 12.07 -0.24 -3.26
CA LYS A 106 12.16 0.93 -4.14
C LYS A 106 10.83 1.28 -4.79
N TYR A 107 10.09 0.30 -5.28
CA TYR A 107 8.88 0.52 -6.04
C TYR A 107 7.69 -0.24 -5.48
N LEU A 108 6.51 0.31 -5.74
CA LEU A 108 5.20 -0.27 -5.48
C LEU A 108 4.48 -0.45 -6.81
N ARG A 109 4.04 -1.67 -7.10
CA ARG A 109 3.09 -1.94 -8.19
C ARG A 109 1.68 -1.93 -7.62
N ALA A 110 0.79 -1.18 -8.27
CA ALA A 110 -0.60 -1.03 -7.85
C ALA A 110 -1.54 -0.92 -9.04
N ALA A 111 -2.80 -1.30 -8.83
CA ALA A 111 -3.93 -1.02 -9.71
C ALA A 111 -4.81 0.06 -9.07
N VAL A 112 -5.17 1.06 -9.85
CA VAL A 112 -6.13 2.11 -9.48
C VAL A 112 -7.32 1.98 -10.41
N ARG A 113 -8.48 1.62 -9.86
CA ARG A 113 -9.73 1.55 -10.60
C ARG A 113 -10.45 2.87 -10.53
N LEU A 114 -10.96 3.29 -11.67
CA LEU A 114 -11.74 4.50 -11.87
C LEU A 114 -13.13 4.08 -12.32
N GLU A 115 -14.14 4.35 -11.52
CA GLU A 115 -15.52 3.95 -11.76
C GLU A 115 -16.36 5.16 -12.15
N TYR A 116 -17.23 4.99 -13.14
CA TYR A 116 -18.09 6.02 -13.74
C TYR A 116 -19.54 5.53 -13.77
N ASP A 117 -20.40 6.12 -12.96
CA ASP A 117 -21.83 5.73 -12.85
C ASP A 117 -22.56 5.85 -14.20
N GLY A 118 -22.28 6.93 -14.93
CA GLY A 118 -22.84 7.18 -16.26
C GLY A 118 -22.12 6.50 -17.43
N GLY A 119 -21.12 5.68 -17.13
CA GLY A 119 -20.22 5.10 -18.13
C GLY A 119 -18.98 5.97 -18.37
N VAL A 120 -17.90 5.34 -18.84
CA VAL A 120 -16.64 6.03 -19.17
C VAL A 120 -16.90 7.08 -20.26
N PRO A 121 -16.65 8.38 -19.98
CA PRO A 121 -16.89 9.43 -20.97
C PRO A 121 -16.06 9.23 -22.24
N ASP A 122 -16.64 9.62 -23.39
CA ASP A 122 -15.93 9.57 -24.67
C ASP A 122 -14.64 10.42 -24.60
N GLY A 123 -13.53 9.83 -25.02
CA GLY A 123 -12.23 10.49 -25.00
C GLY A 123 -11.49 10.43 -23.65
N ALA A 124 -12.12 9.98 -22.55
CA ALA A 124 -11.50 9.94 -21.23
C ALA A 124 -10.17 9.16 -21.21
N GLN A 125 -10.14 7.96 -21.82
CA GLN A 125 -8.93 7.15 -21.86
C GLN A 125 -7.78 7.86 -22.56
N ALA A 126 -8.05 8.50 -23.71
CA ALA A 126 -7.04 9.23 -24.47
C ALA A 126 -6.53 10.48 -23.69
N ALA A 127 -7.45 11.22 -23.05
CA ALA A 127 -7.11 12.40 -22.28
C ALA A 127 -6.26 12.05 -21.02
N ILE A 128 -6.65 11.01 -20.29
CA ILE A 128 -5.90 10.53 -19.12
C ILE A 128 -4.51 10.02 -19.53
N ALA A 129 -4.40 9.26 -20.63
CA ALA A 129 -3.12 8.81 -21.15
C ALA A 129 -2.21 9.99 -21.56
N ALA A 130 -2.78 11.02 -22.18
CA ALA A 130 -2.07 12.24 -22.53
C ALA A 130 -1.56 13.00 -21.30
N LEU A 131 -2.40 13.14 -20.25
CA LEU A 131 -1.99 13.78 -18.98
C LEU A 131 -0.73 13.13 -18.40
N PHE A 132 -0.73 11.81 -18.27
CA PHE A 132 0.42 11.09 -17.70
C PHE A 132 1.60 10.91 -18.68
N SER A 133 1.51 11.45 -19.89
CA SER A 133 2.61 11.57 -20.84
C SER A 133 3.27 12.96 -20.83
N GLU A 134 2.74 13.90 -20.06
CA GLU A 134 3.33 15.23 -19.89
C GLU A 134 4.64 15.15 -19.11
N GLU A 135 5.54 16.12 -19.33
CA GLU A 135 6.83 16.19 -18.63
C GLU A 135 6.68 16.46 -17.14
N HIS A 136 5.62 17.21 -16.74
CA HIS A 136 5.31 17.57 -15.37
C HIS A 136 3.83 17.39 -15.09
N VAL A 137 3.49 16.72 -13.99
CA VAL A 137 2.13 16.57 -13.49
C VAL A 137 2.09 17.04 -12.05
N LEU A 138 1.65 18.28 -11.84
CA LEU A 138 1.60 18.88 -10.51
C LEU A 138 0.31 18.52 -9.79
N VAL A 139 0.44 18.04 -8.56
CA VAL A 139 -0.68 17.73 -7.68
C VAL A 139 -0.53 18.52 -6.37
N HIS A 140 -1.60 19.20 -5.99
CA HIS A 140 -1.63 19.93 -4.74
C HIS A 140 -1.76 18.97 -3.56
N LYS A 141 -0.75 18.94 -2.69
CA LYS A 141 -0.69 18.03 -1.54
C LYS A 141 -0.74 18.82 -0.24
N ARG A 142 -1.73 18.52 0.58
CA ARG A 142 -1.79 19.02 1.95
C ARG A 142 -0.90 18.20 2.88
N THR A 143 0.04 18.85 3.54
CA THR A 143 0.95 18.23 4.51
C THR A 143 0.73 18.83 5.91
N LYS A 144 1.31 18.23 6.94
CA LYS A 144 1.29 18.81 8.31
C LYS A 144 1.99 20.18 8.39
N ARG A 145 2.85 20.50 7.42
CA ARG A 145 3.62 21.77 7.36
C ARG A 145 2.99 22.83 6.45
N GLY A 146 1.83 22.53 5.85
CA GLY A 146 1.15 23.39 4.89
C GLY A 146 0.86 22.68 3.58
N GLU A 147 0.45 23.46 2.59
CA GLU A 147 0.14 22.99 1.24
C GLU A 147 1.40 23.13 0.36
N THR A 148 1.62 22.16 -0.51
CA THR A 148 2.75 22.16 -1.45
C THR A 148 2.36 21.47 -2.73
N ASP A 149 2.88 21.94 -3.84
CA ASP A 149 2.76 21.26 -5.11
C ASP A 149 3.81 20.18 -5.21
N LEU A 150 3.38 19.00 -5.62
CA LEU A 150 4.23 17.83 -5.87
C LEU A 150 4.15 17.50 -7.35
N ASP A 151 5.28 17.49 -8.03
CA ASP A 151 5.38 16.87 -9.35
C ASP A 151 5.43 15.35 -9.18
N ILE A 152 4.39 14.68 -9.65
CA ILE A 152 4.28 13.23 -9.54
C ILE A 152 4.91 12.48 -10.69
N GLN A 153 5.20 13.13 -11.81
CA GLN A 153 5.72 12.49 -13.01
C GLN A 153 7.06 11.77 -12.78
N PRO A 154 8.06 12.35 -12.09
CA PRO A 154 9.31 11.67 -11.79
C PRO A 154 9.19 10.48 -10.81
N LEU A 155 8.01 10.31 -10.19
CA LEU A 155 7.73 9.25 -9.22
C LEU A 155 6.99 8.06 -9.83
N ILE A 156 6.65 8.15 -11.12
CA ILE A 156 5.98 7.11 -11.90
C ILE A 156 7.03 6.41 -12.76
N GLU A 157 7.33 5.16 -12.44
CA GLU A 157 8.27 4.33 -13.22
C GLU A 157 7.61 3.74 -14.46
N ALA A 158 6.35 3.29 -14.30
CA ALA A 158 5.54 2.77 -15.38
C ALA A 158 4.06 3.02 -15.10
N LEU A 159 3.29 3.29 -16.17
CA LEU A 159 1.86 3.46 -16.10
C LEU A 159 1.21 2.95 -17.37
N GLU A 160 0.20 2.10 -17.21
CA GLU A 160 -0.63 1.56 -18.27
C GLU A 160 -2.10 1.83 -17.93
N LEU A 161 -2.86 2.36 -18.91
CA LEU A 161 -4.28 2.62 -18.76
C LEU A 161 -5.07 1.69 -19.67
N CYS A 162 -5.94 0.87 -19.10
CA CYS A 162 -6.82 -0.02 -19.83
C CYS A 162 -8.30 0.19 -19.50
N ARG A 163 -9.16 -0.09 -20.46
CA ARG A 163 -10.61 -0.13 -20.26
C ARG A 163 -11.00 -1.53 -19.80
N VAL A 164 -11.63 -1.63 -18.63
CA VAL A 164 -12.06 -2.91 -18.04
C VAL A 164 -13.50 -3.20 -18.45
N SER A 165 -14.37 -2.17 -18.45
CA SER A 165 -15.78 -2.30 -18.82
C SER A 165 -16.31 -1.01 -19.45
N ALA A 166 -17.61 -0.95 -19.70
CA ALA A 166 -18.29 0.27 -20.13
C ALA A 166 -18.22 1.39 -19.06
N GLN A 167 -18.06 1.02 -17.79
CA GLN A 167 -18.12 1.92 -16.65
C GLN A 167 -16.79 2.02 -15.89
N GLU A 168 -15.73 1.32 -16.36
CA GLU A 168 -14.50 1.19 -15.56
C GLU A 168 -13.24 1.30 -16.41
N LEU A 169 -12.32 2.16 -15.94
CA LEU A 169 -10.93 2.19 -16.38
C LEU A 169 -10.03 1.69 -15.24
N GLU A 170 -8.87 1.12 -15.58
CA GLU A 170 -7.85 0.69 -14.63
C GLU A 170 -6.49 1.27 -15.02
N LEU A 171 -5.87 1.98 -14.08
CA LEU A 171 -4.47 2.41 -14.16
C LEU A 171 -3.62 1.36 -13.45
N ARG A 172 -2.80 0.64 -14.18
CA ARG A 172 -1.73 -0.19 -13.61
C ARG A 172 -0.46 0.63 -13.54
N CYS A 173 0.06 0.82 -12.35
CA CYS A 173 1.23 1.67 -12.16
C CYS A 173 2.32 0.99 -11.34
N THR A 174 3.56 1.36 -11.64
CA THR A 174 4.72 1.13 -10.79
C THR A 174 5.23 2.50 -10.36
N VAL A 175 5.21 2.77 -9.06
CA VAL A 175 5.54 4.08 -8.51
C VAL A 175 6.60 3.96 -7.42
N THR A 176 7.28 5.05 -7.09
CA THR A 176 8.24 5.05 -5.97
C THR A 176 7.52 4.78 -4.64
N ALA A 177 8.07 3.86 -3.85
CA ALA A 177 7.45 3.35 -2.63
C ALA A 177 7.93 4.03 -1.35
N LEU A 178 9.18 4.47 -1.34
CA LEU A 178 9.83 5.17 -0.22
C LEU A 178 10.43 6.47 -0.75
N ASP A 179 11.07 7.21 0.09
CA ASP A 179 11.56 8.57 -0.04
C ASP A 179 12.19 8.94 -1.40
N PRO A 180 11.51 9.74 -2.23
CA PRO A 180 10.13 10.19 -2.08
C PRO A 180 9.11 9.12 -2.47
N ALA A 181 8.02 8.99 -1.69
CA ALA A 181 6.95 8.03 -1.95
C ALA A 181 5.79 8.67 -2.71
N LEU A 182 5.28 7.98 -3.73
CA LEU A 182 4.03 8.32 -4.39
C LEU A 182 2.90 7.41 -3.90
N ASN A 183 1.88 8.01 -3.26
CA ASN A 183 0.64 7.29 -3.02
C ASN A 183 -0.15 7.20 -4.34
N PRO A 184 -0.52 6.00 -4.82
CA PRO A 184 -1.27 5.84 -6.06
C PRO A 184 -2.58 6.63 -6.13
N GLN A 185 -3.19 6.97 -4.98
CA GLN A 185 -4.36 7.86 -4.94
C GLN A 185 -4.10 9.24 -5.54
N LEU A 186 -2.86 9.71 -5.56
CA LEU A 186 -2.51 11.00 -6.18
C LEU A 186 -2.64 10.98 -7.71
N LEU A 187 -2.67 9.82 -8.34
CA LEU A 187 -3.00 9.69 -9.77
C LEU A 187 -4.46 10.09 -10.01
N VAL A 188 -5.37 9.70 -9.12
CA VAL A 188 -6.77 10.11 -9.18
C VAL A 188 -6.89 11.62 -8.96
N THR A 189 -6.21 12.15 -7.93
CA THR A 189 -6.18 13.58 -7.65
C THR A 189 -5.66 14.39 -8.86
N ALA A 190 -4.66 13.87 -9.60
CA ALA A 190 -4.19 14.50 -10.82
C ALA A 190 -5.28 14.55 -11.90
N ILE A 191 -6.03 13.46 -12.10
CA ILE A 191 -7.15 13.44 -13.04
C ILE A 191 -8.24 14.44 -12.61
N GLU A 192 -8.64 14.44 -11.34
CA GLU A 192 -9.63 15.36 -10.79
C GLU A 192 -9.22 16.82 -10.97
N THR A 193 -7.92 17.13 -10.81
CA THR A 193 -7.38 18.50 -10.88
C THR A 193 -7.25 18.98 -12.32
N HIS A 194 -6.63 18.18 -13.20
CA HIS A 194 -6.28 18.60 -14.55
C HIS A 194 -7.36 18.28 -15.59
N LEU A 195 -8.17 17.26 -15.31
CA LEU A 195 -9.18 16.74 -16.22
C LEU A 195 -10.55 16.59 -15.52
N PRO A 196 -11.12 17.64 -14.89
CA PRO A 196 -12.33 17.53 -14.08
C PRO A 196 -13.53 16.94 -14.84
N ARG A 197 -13.58 17.10 -16.16
CA ARG A 197 -14.62 16.48 -17.02
C ARG A 197 -14.54 14.96 -17.05
N TYR A 198 -13.37 14.41 -16.79
CA TYR A 198 -13.07 12.98 -16.84
C TYR A 198 -12.78 12.39 -15.45
N ALA A 199 -13.07 13.16 -14.39
CA ALA A 199 -12.96 12.70 -13.02
C ALA A 199 -13.89 11.49 -12.81
N PRO A 200 -13.43 10.40 -12.14
CA PRO A 200 -14.29 9.27 -11.82
C PRO A 200 -15.27 9.64 -10.69
N ASP A 201 -16.43 8.99 -10.67
CA ASP A 201 -17.38 9.11 -9.57
C ASP A 201 -16.86 8.40 -8.31
N PHE A 202 -16.12 7.29 -8.50
CA PHE A 202 -15.47 6.56 -7.43
C PHE A 202 -14.12 5.98 -7.87
N SER A 203 -13.23 5.75 -6.90
CA SER A 203 -11.94 5.13 -7.18
C SER A 203 -11.49 4.21 -6.06
N THR A 204 -10.77 3.15 -6.41
CA THR A 204 -10.15 2.23 -5.46
C THR A 204 -8.68 2.01 -5.80
N VAL A 205 -7.87 1.78 -4.76
CA VAL A 205 -6.45 1.44 -4.91
C VAL A 205 -6.21 0.04 -4.38
N HIS A 206 -5.57 -0.79 -5.19
CA HIS A 206 -5.10 -2.12 -4.80
C HIS A 206 -3.58 -2.21 -4.96
N ARG A 207 -2.84 -2.44 -3.87
CA ARG A 207 -1.40 -2.69 -3.92
C ARG A 207 -1.14 -4.15 -4.26
N GLU A 208 -0.39 -4.39 -5.32
CA GLU A 208 -0.18 -5.73 -5.85
C GLU A 208 1.15 -6.34 -5.42
N GLU A 209 2.25 -5.55 -5.51
CA GLU A 209 3.59 -6.04 -5.26
C GLU A 209 4.55 -4.92 -4.87
N VAL A 210 5.55 -5.25 -4.06
CA VAL A 210 6.66 -4.36 -3.73
C VAL A 210 7.95 -4.88 -4.34
N LEU A 211 8.74 -3.96 -4.92
CA LEU A 211 9.90 -4.28 -5.74
C LEU A 211 11.16 -3.57 -5.22
N ASP A 212 12.32 -4.16 -5.48
CA ASP A 212 13.61 -3.51 -5.29
C ASP A 212 14.01 -2.63 -6.49
N ALA A 213 15.21 -2.07 -6.46
CA ALA A 213 15.71 -1.19 -7.51
C ALA A 213 15.91 -1.89 -8.86
N ASP A 214 16.08 -3.21 -8.87
CA ASP A 214 16.24 -4.01 -10.09
C ASP A 214 14.90 -4.53 -10.62
N GLY A 215 13.76 -4.15 -9.98
CA GLY A 215 12.44 -4.59 -10.37
C GLY A 215 12.08 -5.99 -9.88
N ASN A 216 12.93 -6.63 -9.07
CA ASN A 216 12.61 -7.92 -8.48
C ASN A 216 11.69 -7.79 -7.27
N VAL A 217 10.91 -8.82 -7.02
CA VAL A 217 10.03 -8.87 -5.84
C VAL A 217 10.87 -8.70 -4.56
N PHE A 218 10.51 -7.68 -3.77
CA PHE A 218 11.15 -7.42 -2.49
C PHE A 218 10.52 -8.28 -1.39
N ARG A 219 11.38 -9.08 -0.72
CA ARG A 219 10.98 -9.91 0.43
C ARG A 219 12.03 -9.86 1.53
#